data_cf292e18fd7a0b907b9a422ba4bce4be
#
_entry.id   cf292e18fd7a0b907b9a422ba4bce4be
#
_cell.length_a   1.000
_cell.length_b   1.000
_cell.length_c   1.000
_cell.angle_alpha   90.00
_cell.angle_beta   90.00
_cell.angle_gamma   90.00
#
_symmetry.space_group_name_H-M   'P 1'
#
loop_
_entity.id
_entity.type
_entity.pdbx_description
1 polymer ?
#
loop_
_entity_poly.entity_id
_entity_poly.type
_entity_poly.pdbx_seq_one_letter_code
_entity_poly.pdbx_strand_id
1 'polypeptide(L)'
;VLTLMRYAWGMVPEKFTTPLGKTIIVDKSHASESIVPLDMAREVIRVARMSAYAQLCELPEEQRANYQTLMRREEAKSKWSDQQMLFINQLHLFTVMTLTGKVQLVEKDGDKQVVVQEGKAAKTESCTDTERKKVQDQIMAYVNSAPAPAAAASNAPPPPASPPSKRAEPTPTSQKK
;
A
#
# COMPACT_ATOMS: atom_id res chain seq x y z
N VAL A 1 2.61 15.21 13.61
CA VAL A 1 2.91 14.99 12.18
C VAL A 1 4.39 15.03 11.93
N LEU A 2 5.07 16.15 12.23
CA LEU A 2 6.52 16.32 11.96
C LEU A 2 7.39 15.23 12.61
N THR A 3 7.08 14.85 13.84
CA THR A 3 7.77 13.74 14.54
C THR A 3 7.66 12.44 13.75
N LEU A 4 6.45 12.05 13.33
CA LEU A 4 6.23 10.84 12.52
C LEU A 4 6.97 10.92 11.19
N MET A 5 6.95 12.07 10.51
CA MET A 5 7.68 12.27 9.25
C MET A 5 9.18 12.09 9.43
N ARG A 6 9.77 12.65 10.50
CA ARG A 6 11.19 12.51 10.80
C ARG A 6 11.59 11.06 11.02
N TYR A 7 10.84 10.32 11.83
CA TYR A 7 11.12 8.91 12.08
C TYR A 7 10.90 8.05 10.85
N ALA A 8 9.80 8.27 10.11
CA ALA A 8 9.54 7.56 8.87
C ALA A 8 10.66 7.80 7.84
N TRP A 9 11.16 9.04 7.74
CA TRP A 9 12.30 9.35 6.89
C TRP A 9 13.57 8.58 7.29
N GLY A 10 13.85 8.48 8.58
CA GLY A 10 14.97 7.68 9.09
C GLY A 10 14.92 6.22 8.65
N MET A 11 13.72 5.67 8.50
CA MET A 11 13.48 4.27 8.10
C MET A 11 13.41 4.05 6.59
N VAL A 12 13.35 5.09 5.76
CA VAL A 12 13.42 4.94 4.30
C VAL A 12 14.80 4.38 3.92
N PRO A 13 14.88 3.26 3.20
CA PRO A 13 16.16 2.71 2.77
C PRO A 13 16.80 3.57 1.67
N GLU A 14 18.12 3.61 1.62
CA GLU A 14 18.87 4.31 0.56
C GLU A 14 18.68 3.64 -0.81
N LYS A 15 18.37 2.35 -0.82
CA LYS A 15 18.10 1.58 -2.02
C LYS A 15 16.90 0.68 -1.78
N PHE A 16 15.92 0.75 -2.67
CA PHE A 16 14.73 -0.10 -2.64
C PHE A 16 14.47 -0.69 -4.03
N THR A 17 14.27 -2.01 -4.09
CA THR A 17 13.89 -2.68 -5.33
C THR A 17 12.43 -3.13 -5.23
N THR A 18 11.60 -2.65 -6.14
CA THR A 18 10.19 -3.02 -6.23
C THR A 18 10.03 -4.49 -6.65
N PRO A 19 8.88 -5.12 -6.39
CA PRO A 19 8.59 -6.48 -6.88
C PRO A 19 8.69 -6.63 -8.41
N LEU A 20 8.52 -5.53 -9.15
CA LEU A 20 8.67 -5.49 -10.62
C LEU A 20 10.12 -5.27 -11.08
N GLY A 21 11.10 -5.30 -10.16
CA GLY A 21 12.52 -5.17 -10.47
C GLY A 21 13.03 -3.72 -10.64
N LYS A 22 12.16 -2.69 -10.49
CA LYS A 22 12.59 -1.29 -10.53
C LYS A 22 13.37 -0.94 -9.25
N THR A 23 14.58 -0.42 -9.41
CA THR A 23 15.38 0.08 -8.27
C THR A 23 15.19 1.57 -8.08
N ILE A 24 14.86 1.97 -6.87
CA ILE A 24 14.73 3.35 -6.41
C ILE A 24 15.94 3.65 -5.52
N ILE A 25 16.69 4.69 -5.87
CA ILE A 25 17.80 5.21 -5.04
C ILE A 25 17.29 6.46 -4.32
N VAL A 26 17.50 6.52 -3.03
CA VAL A 26 17.07 7.63 -2.17
C VAL A 26 18.30 8.37 -1.66
N ASP A 27 18.42 9.65 -2.03
CA ASP A 27 19.45 10.50 -1.50
C ASP A 27 19.07 11.02 -0.11
N LYS A 28 19.70 10.46 0.92
CA LYS A 28 19.47 10.86 2.31
C LYS A 28 19.98 12.27 2.64
N SER A 29 20.88 12.81 1.84
CA SER A 29 21.41 14.17 2.02
C SER A 29 20.43 15.26 1.56
N HIS A 30 19.49 14.91 0.65
CA HIS A 30 18.50 15.81 0.07
C HIS A 30 17.06 15.41 0.46
N ALA A 31 16.80 15.38 1.76
CA ALA A 31 15.50 14.97 2.29
C ALA A 31 14.30 15.75 1.71
N SER A 32 14.50 17.05 1.39
CA SER A 32 13.44 17.91 0.83
C SER A 32 12.89 17.43 -0.51
N GLU A 33 13.65 16.68 -1.29
CA GLU A 33 13.25 16.14 -2.60
C GLU A 33 12.44 14.85 -2.48
N SER A 34 12.61 14.15 -1.36
CA SER A 34 12.01 12.84 -1.11
C SER A 34 10.83 12.88 -0.15
N ILE A 35 10.74 13.93 0.67
CA ILE A 35 9.65 14.11 1.64
C ILE A 35 8.48 14.83 0.99
N VAL A 36 7.26 14.40 1.31
CA VAL A 36 6.06 15.07 0.83
C VAL A 36 5.69 16.30 1.67
N PRO A 37 4.91 17.26 1.13
CA PRO A 37 4.40 18.38 1.90
C PRO A 37 3.57 17.97 3.11
N LEU A 38 3.45 18.87 4.08
CA LEU A 38 2.81 18.61 5.38
C LEU A 38 1.33 18.24 5.27
N ASP A 39 0.61 18.82 4.33
CA ASP A 39 -0.79 18.51 4.04
C ASP A 39 -0.94 17.06 3.55
N MET A 40 -0.06 16.62 2.64
CA MET A 40 -0.03 15.24 2.18
C MET A 40 0.35 14.29 3.32
N ALA A 41 1.33 14.63 4.13
CA ALA A 41 1.70 13.82 5.29
C ALA A 41 0.54 13.65 6.29
N ARG A 42 -0.25 14.71 6.52
CA ARG A 42 -1.48 14.62 7.34
C ARG A 42 -2.49 13.65 6.76
N GLU A 43 -2.67 13.67 5.43
CA GLU A 43 -3.58 12.74 4.75
C GLU A 43 -3.11 11.30 4.90
N VAL A 44 -1.82 11.03 4.67
CA VAL A 44 -1.22 9.70 4.87
C VAL A 44 -1.44 9.20 6.29
N ILE A 45 -1.17 10.05 7.29
CA ILE A 45 -1.35 9.71 8.70
C ILE A 45 -2.83 9.43 9.02
N ARG A 46 -3.76 10.21 8.45
CA ARG A 46 -5.20 10.00 8.62
C ARG A 46 -5.63 8.64 8.10
N VAL A 47 -5.19 8.27 6.90
CA VAL A 47 -5.46 6.95 6.31
C VAL A 47 -4.79 5.84 7.11
N ALA A 48 -3.54 6.03 7.54
CA ALA A 48 -2.80 5.06 8.35
C ALA A 48 -3.48 4.78 9.72
N ARG A 49 -4.11 5.79 10.32
CA ARG A 49 -4.90 5.59 11.55
C ARG A 49 -6.05 4.62 11.33
N MET A 50 -6.75 4.72 10.21
CA MET A 50 -7.81 3.77 9.88
C MET A 50 -7.27 2.35 9.65
N SER A 51 -6.11 2.22 8.99
CA SER A 51 -5.41 0.94 8.87
C SER A 51 -4.99 0.37 10.23
N ALA A 52 -4.55 1.21 11.16
CA ALA A 52 -4.23 0.77 12.52
C ALA A 52 -5.46 0.26 13.28
N TYR A 53 -6.59 0.97 13.21
CA TYR A 53 -7.85 0.50 13.80
C TYR A 53 -8.34 -0.79 13.15
N ALA A 54 -8.25 -0.91 11.83
CA ALA A 54 -8.59 -2.16 11.15
C ALA A 54 -7.73 -3.33 11.64
N GLN A 55 -6.43 -3.12 11.85
CA GLN A 55 -5.54 -4.13 12.41
C GLN A 55 -5.94 -4.52 13.85
N LEU A 56 -6.26 -3.54 14.70
CA LEU A 56 -6.69 -3.79 16.10
C LEU A 56 -8.06 -4.48 16.17
N CYS A 57 -8.92 -4.26 15.17
CA CYS A 57 -10.23 -4.90 15.05
C CYS A 57 -10.21 -6.21 14.24
N GLU A 58 -9.04 -6.70 13.86
CA GLU A 58 -8.89 -7.94 13.07
C GLU A 58 -9.64 -7.88 11.73
N LEU A 59 -9.49 -6.78 11.00
CA LEU A 59 -10.07 -6.51 9.68
C LEU A 59 -8.98 -6.45 8.59
N PRO A 60 -8.32 -7.56 8.25
CA PRO A 60 -7.15 -7.56 7.36
C PRO A 60 -7.49 -7.15 5.93
N GLU A 61 -8.67 -7.46 5.42
CA GLU A 61 -9.09 -7.10 4.07
C GLU A 61 -9.36 -5.61 3.94
N GLU A 62 -10.02 -5.02 4.93
CA GLU A 62 -10.26 -3.57 5.01
C GLU A 62 -8.95 -2.81 5.18
N GLN A 63 -8.03 -3.31 6.01
CA GLN A 63 -6.70 -2.74 6.16
C GLN A 63 -5.96 -2.70 4.83
N ARG A 64 -5.96 -3.81 4.09
CA ARG A 64 -5.34 -3.93 2.77
C ARG A 64 -5.98 -2.98 1.77
N ALA A 65 -7.32 -2.97 1.68
CA ALA A 65 -8.07 -2.12 0.77
C ALA A 65 -7.82 -0.63 1.03
N ASN A 66 -7.76 -0.23 2.30
CA ASN A 66 -7.47 1.14 2.71
C ASN A 66 -6.09 1.61 2.23
N TYR A 67 -5.05 0.81 2.48
CA TYR A 67 -3.68 1.09 2.04
C TYR A 67 -3.56 1.12 0.50
N GLN A 68 -4.09 0.12 -0.19
CA GLN A 68 -4.04 0.06 -1.65
C GLN A 68 -4.77 1.24 -2.30
N THR A 69 -5.86 1.68 -1.68
CA THR A 69 -6.59 2.86 -2.14
C THR A 69 -5.76 4.14 -2.02
N LEU A 70 -5.05 4.32 -0.89
CA LEU A 70 -4.11 5.44 -0.73
C LEU A 70 -3.07 5.43 -1.85
N MET A 71 -2.38 4.31 -2.05
CA MET A 71 -1.30 4.23 -3.03
C MET A 71 -1.81 4.51 -4.44
N ARG A 72 -2.91 3.88 -4.86
CA ARG A 72 -3.52 4.12 -6.18
C ARG A 72 -3.94 5.58 -6.40
N ARG A 73 -4.50 6.23 -5.37
CA ARG A 73 -4.88 7.64 -5.46
C ARG A 73 -3.68 8.54 -5.68
N GLU A 74 -2.59 8.26 -4.98
CA GLU A 74 -1.39 9.08 -5.08
C GLU A 74 -0.63 8.83 -6.39
N GLU A 75 -0.57 7.59 -6.85
CA GLU A 75 -0.05 7.23 -8.17
C GLU A 75 -0.83 7.90 -9.31
N ALA A 76 -2.16 7.89 -9.23
CA ALA A 76 -3.03 8.49 -10.25
C ALA A 76 -2.83 10.02 -10.40
N LYS A 77 -2.37 10.70 -9.36
CA LYS A 77 -2.05 12.14 -9.43
C LYS A 77 -0.84 12.44 -10.30
N SER A 78 0.05 11.47 -10.52
CA SER A 78 1.28 11.56 -11.34
C SER A 78 2.18 12.76 -10.97
N LYS A 79 2.11 13.24 -9.71
CA LYS A 79 2.88 14.40 -9.25
C LYS A 79 4.02 14.04 -8.31
N TRP A 80 4.05 12.79 -7.82
CA TRP A 80 5.05 12.34 -6.86
C TRP A 80 6.18 11.60 -7.58
N SER A 81 7.41 11.89 -7.17
CA SER A 81 8.56 11.07 -7.58
C SER A 81 8.49 9.68 -6.95
N ASP A 82 9.26 8.73 -7.49
CA ASP A 82 9.38 7.40 -6.90
C ASP A 82 9.84 7.44 -5.43
N GLN A 83 10.75 8.36 -5.10
CA GLN A 83 11.24 8.56 -3.75
C GLN A 83 10.14 9.09 -2.82
N GLN A 84 9.33 10.03 -3.29
CA GLN A 84 8.18 10.54 -2.55
C GLN A 84 7.11 9.48 -2.36
N MET A 85 6.84 8.65 -3.38
CA MET A 85 5.93 7.50 -3.24
C MET A 85 6.44 6.48 -2.22
N LEU A 86 7.75 6.22 -2.21
CA LEU A 86 8.38 5.37 -1.20
C LEU A 86 8.24 5.98 0.20
N PHE A 87 8.40 7.29 0.33
CA PHE A 87 8.20 7.98 1.61
C PHE A 87 6.73 7.92 2.08
N ILE A 88 5.75 8.11 1.19
CA ILE A 88 4.31 7.94 1.50
C ILE A 88 4.05 6.54 2.07
N ASN A 89 4.55 5.51 1.42
CA ASN A 89 4.45 4.12 1.88
C ASN A 89 5.07 3.95 3.28
N GLN A 90 6.29 4.46 3.47
CA GLN A 90 7.01 4.32 4.73
C GLN A 90 6.33 5.09 5.87
N LEU A 91 5.82 6.29 5.60
CA LEU A 91 5.07 7.08 6.58
C LEU A 91 3.77 6.38 7.01
N HIS A 92 3.05 5.78 6.05
CA HIS A 92 1.86 4.98 6.35
C HIS A 92 2.23 3.79 7.25
N LEU A 93 3.19 2.96 6.84
CA LEU A 93 3.62 1.78 7.60
C LEU A 93 4.06 2.15 9.02
N PHE A 94 4.94 3.15 9.13
CA PHE A 94 5.47 3.60 10.42
C PHE A 94 4.36 4.10 11.35
N THR A 95 3.40 4.86 10.81
CA THR A 95 2.25 5.33 11.58
C THR A 95 1.40 4.16 12.10
N VAL A 96 1.13 3.16 11.27
CA VAL A 96 0.41 1.94 11.70
C VAL A 96 1.17 1.23 12.82
N MET A 97 2.48 1.01 12.65
CA MET A 97 3.31 0.33 13.66
C MET A 97 3.34 1.08 14.99
N THR A 98 3.41 2.40 14.95
CA THR A 98 3.39 3.24 16.16
C THR A 98 2.03 3.16 16.87
N LEU A 99 0.92 3.26 16.13
CA LEU A 99 -0.42 3.25 16.72
C LEU A 99 -0.87 1.86 17.20
N THR A 100 -0.30 0.80 16.64
CA THR A 100 -0.55 -0.58 17.09
C THR A 100 0.43 -1.05 18.18
N GLY A 101 1.32 -0.16 18.66
CA GLY A 101 2.26 -0.46 19.73
C GLY A 101 3.46 -1.32 19.32
N LYS A 102 3.65 -1.58 18.02
CA LYS A 102 4.79 -2.36 17.51
C LYS A 102 6.10 -1.57 17.55
N VAL A 103 6.03 -0.24 17.54
CA VAL A 103 7.16 0.68 17.60
C VAL A 103 6.85 1.78 18.63
N GLN A 104 7.81 2.05 19.50
CA GLN A 104 7.75 3.16 20.45
C GLN A 104 8.64 4.30 19.96
N LEU A 105 8.13 5.54 20.08
CA LEU A 105 8.92 6.73 19.77
C LEU A 105 9.73 7.12 21.00
N VAL A 106 11.05 7.09 20.88
CA VAL A 106 11.97 7.42 21.95
C VAL A 106 12.81 8.61 21.53
N GLU A 107 12.81 9.70 22.27
CA GLU A 107 13.74 10.83 22.10
C GLU A 107 14.83 10.78 23.18
N LYS A 108 16.03 11.19 22.81
CA LYS A 108 17.11 11.41 23.76
C LYS A 108 16.95 12.80 24.39
N ASP A 109 16.81 12.85 25.70
CA ASP A 109 16.94 14.06 26.49
C ASP A 109 18.20 13.94 27.34
N GLY A 110 19.31 14.50 26.82
CA GLY A 110 20.65 14.26 27.35
C GLY A 110 21.05 12.79 27.25
N ASP A 111 21.45 12.18 28.37
CA ASP A 111 21.80 10.76 28.47
C ASP A 111 20.60 9.83 28.71
N LYS A 112 19.40 10.39 28.86
CA LYS A 112 18.17 9.63 29.13
C LYS A 112 17.36 9.44 27.87
N GLN A 113 16.85 8.23 27.66
CA GLN A 113 15.85 7.95 26.65
C GLN A 113 14.47 8.23 27.24
N VAL A 114 13.75 9.20 26.67
CA VAL A 114 12.38 9.53 27.04
C VAL A 114 11.43 9.01 25.96
N VAL A 115 10.46 8.19 26.37
CA VAL A 115 9.40 7.74 25.46
C VAL A 115 8.49 8.93 25.19
N VAL A 116 8.55 9.49 23.98
CA VAL A 116 7.78 10.68 23.57
C VAL A 116 6.33 10.33 23.28
N GLN A 117 6.09 9.12 22.89
CA GLN A 117 4.77 8.56 22.72
C GLN A 117 4.82 7.14 23.25
N GLU A 118 4.30 6.94 24.46
CA GLU A 118 3.85 5.61 24.80
C GLU A 118 2.80 5.27 23.75
N GLY A 119 3.18 4.43 22.77
CA GLY A 119 2.20 3.59 22.16
C GLY A 119 1.59 2.90 23.37
N LYS A 120 0.46 3.39 23.90
CA LYS A 120 -0.40 2.53 24.66
C LYS A 120 -0.51 1.35 23.73
N ALA A 121 0.23 0.25 24.06
CA ALA A 121 -0.15 -1.04 23.55
C ALA A 121 -1.65 -1.00 23.75
N ALA A 122 -2.38 -0.80 22.65
CA ALA A 122 -3.82 -0.79 22.74
C ALA A 122 -4.05 -2.06 23.51
N LYS A 123 -4.40 -1.91 24.81
CA LYS A 123 -4.83 -3.05 25.56
C LYS A 123 -5.73 -3.72 24.58
N THR A 124 -5.54 -4.98 24.37
CA THR A 124 -6.39 -5.84 23.54
C THR A 124 -7.77 -5.87 24.24
N GLU A 125 -8.35 -4.70 24.44
CA GLU A 125 -9.78 -4.54 24.58
C GLU A 125 -10.26 -4.91 23.20
N SER A 126 -10.75 -6.13 23.12
CA SER A 126 -11.32 -6.68 21.92
C SER A 126 -12.23 -5.61 21.30
N CYS A 127 -11.91 -5.20 20.07
CA CYS A 127 -12.73 -4.27 19.32
C CYS A 127 -14.18 -4.75 19.39
N THR A 128 -15.08 -3.92 19.91
CA THR A 128 -16.49 -4.27 19.99
C THR A 128 -17.08 -4.39 18.59
N ASP A 129 -18.16 -5.12 18.41
CA ASP A 129 -18.84 -5.27 17.12
C ASP A 129 -19.24 -3.90 16.56
N THR A 130 -19.64 -2.97 17.42
CA THR A 130 -19.99 -1.60 17.03
C THR A 130 -18.77 -0.84 16.51
N GLU A 131 -17.63 -0.96 17.17
CA GLU A 131 -16.37 -0.33 16.72
C GLU A 131 -15.86 -0.96 15.44
N ARG A 132 -15.89 -2.28 15.35
CA ARG A 132 -15.54 -3.05 14.14
C ARG A 132 -16.36 -2.58 12.94
N LYS A 133 -17.69 -2.51 13.09
CA LYS A 133 -18.58 -2.03 12.03
C LYS A 133 -18.28 -0.58 11.65
N LYS A 134 -18.06 0.30 12.62
CA LYS A 134 -17.73 1.70 12.36
C LYS A 134 -16.42 1.85 11.55
N VAL A 135 -15.39 1.10 11.91
CA VAL A 135 -14.10 1.09 11.19
C VAL A 135 -14.30 0.58 9.76
N GLN A 136 -15.04 -0.51 9.60
CA GLN A 136 -15.36 -1.08 8.31
C GLN A 136 -16.11 -0.09 7.41
N ASP A 137 -17.19 0.53 7.92
CA ASP A 137 -17.99 1.51 7.18
C ASP A 137 -17.14 2.73 6.75
N GLN A 138 -16.25 3.23 7.61
CA GLN A 138 -15.37 4.36 7.31
C GLN A 138 -14.34 4.01 6.23
N ILE A 139 -13.74 2.83 6.30
CA ILE A 139 -12.79 2.36 5.29
C ILE A 139 -13.51 2.15 3.95
N MET A 140 -14.68 1.51 3.96
CA MET A 140 -15.44 1.28 2.74
C MET A 140 -15.89 2.60 2.09
N ALA A 141 -16.27 3.61 2.87
CA ALA A 141 -16.57 4.94 2.34
C ALA A 141 -15.33 5.57 1.65
N TYR A 142 -14.15 5.43 2.25
CA TYR A 142 -12.90 5.91 1.66
C TYR A 142 -12.54 5.15 0.38
N VAL A 143 -12.64 3.82 0.38
CA VAL A 143 -12.36 2.95 -0.77
C VAL A 143 -13.29 3.29 -1.93
N ASN A 144 -14.59 3.40 -1.67
CA ASN A 144 -15.61 3.68 -2.69
C ASN A 144 -15.52 5.10 -3.26
N SER A 145 -14.92 6.05 -2.54
CA SER A 145 -14.69 7.41 -3.03
C SER A 145 -13.45 7.53 -3.94
N ALA A 146 -12.67 6.46 -4.10
CA ALA A 146 -11.51 6.42 -4.98
C ALA A 146 -11.93 6.21 -6.45
N PRO A 147 -11.14 6.72 -7.42
CA PRO A 147 -11.30 6.32 -8.81
C PRO A 147 -11.22 4.79 -8.94
N ALA A 148 -12.06 4.24 -9.81
CA ALA A 148 -12.00 2.82 -10.12
C ALA A 148 -10.55 2.43 -10.52
N PRO A 149 -10.05 1.25 -10.11
CA PRO A 149 -8.76 0.79 -10.58
C PRO A 149 -8.80 0.80 -12.11
N ALA A 150 -7.80 1.44 -12.74
CA ALA A 150 -7.63 1.31 -14.17
C ALA A 150 -7.62 -0.22 -14.44
N ALA A 151 -8.56 -0.67 -15.27
CA ALA A 151 -8.60 -2.06 -15.68
C ALA A 151 -7.17 -2.39 -16.12
N ALA A 152 -6.54 -3.36 -15.47
CA ALA A 152 -5.24 -3.83 -15.90
C ALA A 152 -5.40 -4.13 -17.38
N ALA A 153 -4.74 -3.33 -18.22
CA ALA A 153 -4.75 -3.57 -19.64
C ALA A 153 -4.31 -5.01 -19.80
N SER A 154 -5.24 -5.86 -20.19
CA SER A 154 -5.01 -7.26 -20.44
C SER A 154 -4.07 -7.35 -21.66
N ASN A 155 -2.78 -7.20 -21.42
CA ASN A 155 -1.73 -7.58 -22.34
C ASN A 155 -1.53 -9.11 -22.25
N ALA A 156 -2.63 -9.85 -22.22
CA ALA A 156 -2.58 -11.24 -22.58
C ALA A 156 -2.36 -11.28 -24.10
N PRO A 157 -1.25 -11.85 -24.61
CA PRO A 157 -1.12 -12.07 -26.03
C PRO A 157 -2.31 -12.94 -26.50
N PRO A 158 -2.87 -12.65 -27.69
CA PRO A 158 -3.97 -13.45 -28.19
C PRO A 158 -3.53 -14.92 -28.24
N PRO A 159 -4.42 -15.87 -27.90
CA PRO A 159 -4.09 -17.28 -27.96
C PRO A 159 -3.64 -17.62 -29.38
N PRO A 160 -2.60 -18.48 -29.56
CA PRO A 160 -2.13 -18.87 -30.86
C PRO A 160 -3.28 -19.46 -31.65
N ALA A 161 -3.45 -18.96 -32.88
CA ALA A 161 -4.46 -19.43 -33.82
C ALA A 161 -4.30 -20.95 -34.00
N SER A 162 -5.38 -21.68 -33.73
CA SER A 162 -5.44 -23.13 -33.95
C SER A 162 -5.08 -23.43 -35.43
N PRO A 163 -4.22 -24.42 -35.70
CA PRO A 163 -3.90 -24.80 -37.07
C PRO A 163 -5.15 -25.26 -37.83
N PRO A 164 -5.26 -24.95 -39.13
CA PRO A 164 -6.42 -25.32 -39.91
C PRO A 164 -6.55 -26.84 -39.95
N SER A 165 -7.71 -27.33 -39.54
CA SER A 165 -8.09 -28.75 -39.64
C SER A 165 -7.99 -29.22 -41.04
N LYS A 166 -7.09 -30.14 -41.32
CA LYS A 166 -7.00 -30.83 -42.62
C LYS A 166 -8.32 -31.56 -42.88
N ARG A 167 -9.05 -31.05 -43.85
CA ARG A 167 -10.22 -31.70 -44.45
C ARG A 167 -9.80 -33.06 -45.00
N ALA A 168 -10.38 -34.13 -44.46
CA ALA A 168 -10.17 -35.47 -44.97
C ALA A 168 -10.63 -35.55 -46.43
N GLU A 169 -9.76 -35.99 -47.31
CA GLU A 169 -10.02 -36.32 -48.70
C GLU A 169 -10.84 -37.61 -48.78
N PRO A 170 -11.89 -37.70 -49.63
CA PRO A 170 -12.65 -38.94 -49.76
C PRO A 170 -11.87 -39.93 -50.60
N THR A 171 -11.74 -41.14 -50.10
CA THR A 171 -11.11 -42.30 -50.73
C THR A 171 -11.94 -42.73 -51.98
N PRO A 172 -11.34 -42.98 -53.15
CA PRO A 172 -12.07 -43.49 -54.31
C PRO A 172 -12.38 -44.99 -54.14
N THR A 173 -13.66 -45.30 -54.24
CA THR A 173 -14.18 -46.69 -54.27
C THR A 173 -13.77 -47.37 -55.57
N SER A 174 -12.89 -48.39 -55.45
CA SER A 174 -12.54 -49.27 -56.58
C SER A 174 -13.69 -50.27 -56.81
N GLN A 175 -14.36 -50.09 -57.93
CA GLN A 175 -15.27 -51.13 -58.47
C GLN A 175 -14.40 -52.19 -59.18
N LYS A 176 -14.57 -53.41 -58.72
CA LYS A 176 -14.04 -54.59 -59.36
C LYS A 176 -15.19 -55.32 -60.11
N LYS A 177 -15.01 -55.56 -61.36
CA LYS A 177 -15.80 -56.37 -62.25
C LYS A 177 -15.70 -57.84 -61.86
#